data_70cc69b6eed0b85739f32220d28e47fa
#
_entry.id   70cc69b6eed0b85739f32220d28e47fa
#
_cell.length_a   1.000
_cell.length_b   1.000
_cell.length_c   1.000
_cell.angle_alpha   90.00
_cell.angle_beta   90.00
_cell.angle_gamma   90.00
#
_symmetry.space_group_name_H-M   'P 1'
#
loop_
_entity.id
_entity.type
_entity.pdbx_description
1 polymer ?
#
loop_
_entity_poly.entity_id
_entity_poly.type
_entity_poly.pdbx_seq_one_letter_code
_entity_poly.pdbx_strand_id
1 'polypeptide(L)'
;MIRTYQGRLPRIPASCYVDLSAQVIGDVTLGEHSSVWMNAVLRGDVHSIRVGANSNVQDCAVLHGQRNAYPVIVGDWVTIGHNATVHGCVVEDAVLIGMGVTILNGCRIGEGSIIAAGALVPEGTIAPPRTLWAGVPAKLRRELGDKDHAMILEYAQNYLDYTEIYLKEPAG
;
A
#
# COMPACT_ATOMS: atom_id res chain seq x y z
N MET A 1 9.59 -11.27 -8.23
CA MET A 1 10.73 -10.93 -9.13
C MET A 1 10.98 -9.43 -9.08
N ILE A 2 12.23 -9.01 -8.83
CA ILE A 2 12.65 -7.59 -8.94
C ILE A 2 13.24 -7.38 -10.33
N ARG A 3 12.74 -6.38 -11.07
CA ARG A 3 13.10 -6.20 -12.49
C ARG A 3 13.30 -4.74 -12.86
N THR A 4 14.40 -4.48 -13.60
CA THR A 4 14.67 -3.19 -14.25
C THR A 4 13.67 -2.91 -15.36
N TYR A 5 13.22 -1.66 -15.47
CA TYR A 5 12.46 -1.15 -16.61
C TYR A 5 13.03 0.20 -17.06
N GLN A 6 13.39 0.33 -18.33
CA GLN A 6 14.03 1.53 -18.93
C GLN A 6 15.19 2.08 -18.07
N GLY A 7 16.08 1.19 -17.64
CA GLY A 7 17.27 1.54 -16.84
C GLY A 7 17.00 1.85 -15.36
N ARG A 8 15.76 1.81 -14.89
CA ARG A 8 15.39 2.04 -13.49
C ARG A 8 15.23 0.71 -12.77
N LEU A 9 16.09 0.44 -11.81
CA LEU A 9 15.99 -0.71 -10.91
C LEU A 9 15.27 -0.27 -9.62
N PRO A 10 14.33 -1.06 -9.08
CA PRO A 10 13.73 -0.79 -7.78
C PRO A 10 14.76 -0.60 -6.66
N ARG A 11 14.51 0.37 -5.78
CA ARG A 11 15.32 0.64 -4.58
C ARG A 11 14.64 0.01 -3.38
N ILE A 12 15.26 -1.03 -2.84
CA ILE A 12 14.71 -1.85 -1.76
C ILE A 12 15.78 -1.98 -0.68
N PRO A 13 15.59 -1.37 0.50
CA PRO A 13 16.48 -1.56 1.66
C PRO A 13 16.60 -3.03 2.07
N ALA A 14 17.74 -3.40 2.65
CA ALA A 14 17.97 -4.77 3.12
C ALA A 14 17.05 -5.19 4.28
N SER A 15 16.45 -4.23 4.97
CA SER A 15 15.45 -4.46 6.02
C SER A 15 14.06 -4.80 5.49
N CYS A 16 13.83 -4.70 4.17
CA CYS A 16 12.55 -5.01 3.56
C CYS A 16 12.42 -6.49 3.23
N TYR A 17 11.20 -7.01 3.36
CA TYR A 17 10.83 -8.32 2.83
C TYR A 17 10.13 -8.16 1.47
N VAL A 18 10.58 -8.92 0.48
CA VAL A 18 9.89 -9.04 -0.81
C VAL A 18 9.79 -10.52 -1.16
N ASP A 19 8.58 -11.04 -1.17
CA ASP A 19 8.34 -12.44 -1.50
C ASP A 19 8.82 -12.80 -2.92
N LEU A 20 9.30 -14.02 -3.10
CA LEU A 20 9.85 -14.49 -4.38
C LEU A 20 8.83 -14.44 -5.52
N SER A 21 7.53 -14.63 -5.21
CA SER A 21 6.44 -14.56 -6.17
C SER A 21 6.01 -13.12 -6.51
N ALA A 22 6.34 -12.14 -5.65
CA ALA A 22 6.01 -10.75 -5.88
C ALA A 22 6.72 -10.16 -7.12
N GLN A 23 6.09 -9.19 -7.76
CA GLN A 23 6.63 -8.48 -8.92
C GLN A 23 6.90 -7.02 -8.56
N VAL A 24 8.15 -6.60 -8.52
CA VAL A 24 8.56 -5.20 -8.27
C VAL A 24 9.35 -4.70 -9.46
N ILE A 25 8.80 -3.74 -10.22
CA ILE A 25 9.28 -3.41 -11.56
C ILE A 25 9.50 -1.91 -11.70
N GLY A 26 10.67 -1.50 -12.19
CA GLY A 26 10.94 -0.13 -12.63
C GLY A 26 11.14 0.87 -11.48
N ASP A 27 10.54 2.05 -11.61
CA ASP A 27 10.70 3.17 -10.66
C ASP A 27 9.88 2.96 -9.38
N VAL A 28 10.33 2.02 -8.56
CA VAL A 28 9.76 1.70 -7.24
C VAL A 28 10.81 1.98 -6.15
N THR A 29 10.37 2.60 -5.06
CA THR A 29 11.20 2.75 -3.85
C THR A 29 10.39 2.31 -2.65
N LEU A 30 10.96 1.44 -1.83
CA LEU A 30 10.43 1.03 -0.53
C LEU A 30 11.18 1.74 0.59
N GLY A 31 10.47 2.12 1.64
CA GLY A 31 11.04 2.57 2.92
C GLY A 31 11.51 1.40 3.77
N GLU A 32 12.31 1.69 4.79
CA GLU A 32 12.85 0.69 5.71
C GLU A 32 11.74 -0.15 6.35
N HIS A 33 12.02 -1.43 6.56
CA HIS A 33 11.11 -2.41 7.20
C HIS A 33 9.76 -2.61 6.51
N SER A 34 9.60 -2.14 5.26
CA SER A 34 8.38 -2.41 4.48
C SER A 34 8.38 -3.83 3.92
N SER A 35 7.20 -4.34 3.60
CA SER A 35 7.06 -5.70 3.08
C SER A 35 6.11 -5.80 1.88
N VAL A 36 6.46 -6.68 0.93
CA VAL A 36 5.67 -6.98 -0.28
C VAL A 36 5.45 -8.49 -0.33
N TRP A 37 4.20 -8.89 -0.24
CA TRP A 37 3.79 -10.26 0.00
C TRP A 37 3.47 -11.03 -1.27
N MET A 38 3.03 -12.27 -1.12
CA MET A 38 2.88 -13.25 -2.20
C MET A 38 2.04 -12.72 -3.36
N ASN A 39 2.57 -12.83 -4.58
CA ASN A 39 1.91 -12.41 -5.83
C ASN A 39 1.50 -10.91 -5.91
N ALA A 40 1.95 -10.07 -4.99
CA ALA A 40 1.72 -8.64 -5.10
C ALA A 40 2.51 -8.04 -6.28
N VAL A 41 1.96 -6.99 -6.91
CA VAL A 41 2.55 -6.35 -8.09
C VAL A 41 2.71 -4.84 -7.85
N LEU A 42 3.96 -4.39 -7.81
CA LEU A 42 4.31 -2.96 -7.80
C LEU A 42 4.95 -2.62 -9.16
N ARG A 43 4.16 -2.06 -10.07
CA ARG A 43 4.61 -1.81 -11.44
C ARG A 43 4.84 -0.32 -11.70
N GLY A 44 6.09 0.10 -11.49
CA GLY A 44 6.59 1.47 -11.70
C GLY A 44 7.14 1.71 -13.11
N ASP A 45 6.42 1.29 -14.15
CA ASP A 45 6.80 1.39 -15.55
C ASP A 45 6.36 2.71 -16.22
N VAL A 46 5.18 3.23 -15.88
CA VAL A 46 4.63 4.45 -16.47
C VAL A 46 4.69 5.67 -15.55
N HIS A 47 4.75 5.43 -14.23
CA HIS A 47 4.96 6.45 -13.19
C HIS A 47 5.60 5.82 -11.96
N SER A 48 6.14 6.65 -11.08
CA SER A 48 6.81 6.20 -9.87
C SER A 48 5.86 5.62 -8.82
N ILE A 49 6.37 4.66 -8.05
CA ILE A 49 5.74 4.14 -6.83
C ILE A 49 6.67 4.39 -5.66
N ARG A 50 6.15 4.97 -4.59
CA ARG A 50 6.87 5.20 -3.34
C ARG A 50 6.05 4.59 -2.21
N VAL A 51 6.67 3.73 -1.44
CA VAL A 51 6.08 3.13 -0.23
C VAL A 51 6.94 3.53 0.94
N GLY A 52 6.34 4.10 1.95
CA GLY A 52 7.00 4.56 3.17
C GLY A 52 7.47 3.42 4.07
N ALA A 53 8.10 3.76 5.19
CA ALA A 53 8.63 2.80 6.15
C ALA A 53 7.51 2.07 6.91
N ASN A 54 7.82 0.85 7.39
CA ASN A 54 6.91 0.03 8.20
C ASN A 54 5.55 -0.27 7.55
N SER A 55 5.47 -0.16 6.22
CA SER A 55 4.24 -0.37 5.44
C SER A 55 4.23 -1.74 4.78
N ASN A 56 3.06 -2.32 4.59
CA ASN A 56 2.94 -3.63 3.97
C ASN A 56 1.98 -3.63 2.78
N VAL A 57 2.37 -4.34 1.72
CA VAL A 57 1.57 -4.58 0.52
C VAL A 57 1.27 -6.06 0.46
N GLN A 58 0.05 -6.42 0.81
CA GLN A 58 -0.34 -7.81 1.04
C GLN A 58 -0.57 -8.59 -0.27
N ASP A 59 -0.85 -9.87 -0.11
CA ASP A 59 -0.96 -10.84 -1.19
C ASP A 59 -1.89 -10.38 -2.31
N CYS A 60 -1.44 -10.55 -3.55
CA CYS A 60 -2.21 -10.21 -4.76
C CYS A 60 -2.61 -8.72 -4.88
N ALA A 61 -2.13 -7.84 -4.03
CA ALA A 61 -2.39 -6.41 -4.18
C ALA A 61 -1.63 -5.83 -5.38
N VAL A 62 -2.21 -4.81 -6.03
CA VAL A 62 -1.64 -4.18 -7.22
C VAL A 62 -1.47 -2.68 -6.99
N LEU A 63 -0.25 -2.18 -7.14
CA LEU A 63 0.09 -0.76 -7.15
C LEU A 63 0.56 -0.35 -8.55
N HIS A 64 -0.11 0.65 -9.15
CA HIS A 64 0.26 1.14 -10.48
C HIS A 64 -0.11 2.62 -10.64
N GLY A 65 0.75 3.40 -11.26
CA GLY A 65 0.50 4.82 -11.53
C GLY A 65 -0.20 5.06 -12.86
N GLN A 66 -0.74 6.26 -13.05
CA GLN A 66 -1.24 6.70 -14.34
C GLN A 66 -0.14 7.46 -15.11
N ARG A 67 0.07 7.07 -16.35
CA ARG A 67 1.11 7.68 -17.21
C ARG A 67 0.98 9.21 -17.29
N ASN A 68 2.09 9.91 -17.02
CA ASN A 68 2.23 11.37 -17.07
C ASN A 68 1.26 12.15 -16.15
N ALA A 69 0.56 11.52 -15.22
CA ALA A 69 -0.44 12.17 -14.38
C ALA A 69 -0.29 11.86 -12.89
N TYR A 70 -0.49 10.61 -12.47
CA TYR A 70 -0.58 10.29 -11.07
C TYR A 70 0.40 9.17 -10.67
N PRO A 71 1.39 9.46 -9.77
CA PRO A 71 2.18 8.44 -9.10
C PRO A 71 1.33 7.66 -8.09
N VAL A 72 1.88 6.58 -7.54
CA VAL A 72 1.41 6.01 -6.29
C VAL A 72 2.37 6.43 -5.18
N ILE A 73 1.83 7.09 -4.17
CA ILE A 73 2.58 7.49 -2.98
C ILE A 73 1.86 6.91 -1.77
N VAL A 74 2.55 6.08 -1.03
CA VAL A 74 2.09 5.45 0.20
C VAL A 74 3.00 5.90 1.33
N GLY A 75 2.43 6.39 2.40
CA GLY A 75 3.13 6.86 3.59
C GLY A 75 3.69 5.73 4.46
N ASP A 76 4.07 6.08 5.67
CA ASP A 76 4.59 5.18 6.70
C ASP A 76 3.44 4.49 7.45
N TRP A 77 3.70 3.27 7.97
CA TRP A 77 2.74 2.52 8.78
C TRP A 77 1.41 2.21 8.06
N VAL A 78 1.44 2.09 6.74
CA VAL A 78 0.26 1.78 5.93
C VAL A 78 0.11 0.28 5.74
N THR A 79 -1.11 -0.21 5.95
CA THR A 79 -1.49 -1.58 5.57
C THR A 79 -2.32 -1.55 4.29
N ILE A 80 -1.83 -2.20 3.22
CA ILE A 80 -2.59 -2.42 1.98
C ILE A 80 -3.02 -3.88 1.96
N GLY A 81 -4.31 -4.11 2.21
CA GLY A 81 -4.91 -5.43 2.36
C GLY A 81 -4.85 -6.29 1.10
N HIS A 82 -5.02 -7.60 1.29
CA HIS A 82 -5.00 -8.60 0.23
C HIS A 82 -5.90 -8.21 -0.94
N ASN A 83 -5.42 -8.43 -2.16
CA ASN A 83 -6.16 -8.19 -3.40
C ASN A 83 -6.66 -6.73 -3.59
N ALA A 84 -6.07 -5.76 -2.91
CA ALA A 84 -6.41 -4.36 -3.12
C ALA A 84 -5.75 -3.83 -4.40
N THR A 85 -6.43 -2.89 -5.08
CA THR A 85 -5.88 -2.14 -6.22
C THR A 85 -5.73 -0.67 -5.84
N VAL A 86 -4.49 -0.18 -5.84
CA VAL A 86 -4.12 1.19 -5.52
C VAL A 86 -3.55 1.84 -6.78
N HIS A 87 -4.35 2.67 -7.44
CA HIS A 87 -3.99 3.20 -8.75
C HIS A 87 -3.91 4.74 -8.75
N GLY A 88 -2.71 5.29 -9.02
CA GLY A 88 -2.47 6.71 -9.24
C GLY A 88 -2.96 7.62 -8.11
N CYS A 89 -2.62 7.36 -6.86
CA CYS A 89 -3.17 8.08 -5.70
C CYS A 89 -2.13 8.29 -4.59
N VAL A 90 -2.50 9.10 -3.62
CA VAL A 90 -1.74 9.35 -2.39
C VAL A 90 -2.48 8.72 -1.21
N VAL A 91 -1.79 7.87 -0.47
CA VAL A 91 -2.20 7.30 0.81
C VAL A 91 -1.25 7.84 1.87
N GLU A 92 -1.75 8.62 2.81
CA GLU A 92 -0.94 9.22 3.87
C GLU A 92 -0.56 8.18 4.95
N ASP A 93 0.08 8.64 6.04
CA ASP A 93 0.60 7.75 7.07
C ASP A 93 -0.51 7.06 7.88
N ALA A 94 -0.19 5.93 8.47
CA ALA A 94 -1.07 5.17 9.37
C ALA A 94 -2.47 4.94 8.78
N VAL A 95 -2.57 4.51 7.52
CA VAL A 95 -3.83 4.21 6.84
C VAL A 95 -4.02 2.69 6.71
N LEU A 96 -5.26 2.24 6.94
CA LEU A 96 -5.66 0.85 6.67
C LEU A 96 -6.53 0.79 5.41
N ILE A 97 -5.96 0.23 4.34
CA ILE A 97 -6.70 -0.14 3.13
C ILE A 97 -7.15 -1.59 3.27
N GLY A 98 -8.46 -1.81 3.35
CA GLY A 98 -9.03 -3.13 3.53
C GLY A 98 -8.86 -4.05 2.31
N MET A 99 -9.09 -5.34 2.51
CA MET A 99 -9.00 -6.36 1.46
C MET A 99 -9.94 -6.06 0.29
N GLY A 100 -9.44 -6.25 -0.94
CA GLY A 100 -10.24 -6.08 -2.16
C GLY A 100 -10.67 -4.63 -2.45
N VAL A 101 -10.12 -3.64 -1.78
CA VAL A 101 -10.39 -2.22 -2.06
C VAL A 101 -9.87 -1.84 -3.45
N THR A 102 -10.60 -0.99 -4.15
CA THR A 102 -10.13 -0.32 -5.37
C THR A 102 -10.08 1.18 -5.15
N ILE A 103 -8.89 1.79 -5.28
CA ILE A 103 -8.70 3.25 -5.23
C ILE A 103 -8.29 3.72 -6.62
N LEU A 104 -9.03 4.67 -7.17
CA LEU A 104 -8.80 5.21 -8.51
C LEU A 104 -7.92 6.47 -8.50
N ASN A 105 -7.63 6.99 -9.69
CA ASN A 105 -6.67 8.09 -9.90
C ASN A 105 -7.02 9.37 -9.15
N GLY A 106 -5.98 10.10 -8.75
CA GLY A 106 -6.12 11.42 -8.14
C GLY A 106 -6.73 11.42 -6.74
N CYS A 107 -6.94 10.23 -6.15
CA CYS A 107 -7.42 10.15 -4.77
C CYS A 107 -6.33 10.54 -3.77
N ARG A 108 -6.77 11.08 -2.64
CA ARG A 108 -5.95 11.31 -1.45
C ARG A 108 -6.66 10.74 -0.23
N ILE A 109 -6.02 9.78 0.43
CA ILE A 109 -6.53 9.17 1.66
C ILE A 109 -5.74 9.75 2.83
N GLY A 110 -6.41 10.53 3.65
CA GLY A 110 -5.79 11.25 4.77
C GLY A 110 -5.32 10.33 5.90
N GLU A 111 -4.31 10.78 6.63
CA GLU A 111 -3.67 10.08 7.74
C GLU A 111 -4.66 9.46 8.73
N GLY A 112 -4.35 8.30 9.24
CA GLY A 112 -5.15 7.61 10.26
C GLY A 112 -6.53 7.17 9.77
N SER A 113 -6.77 7.09 8.45
CA SER A 113 -8.06 6.70 7.88
C SER A 113 -8.16 5.21 7.59
N ILE A 114 -9.39 4.74 7.44
CA ILE A 114 -9.71 3.36 7.06
C ILE A 114 -10.56 3.37 5.79
N ILE A 115 -10.14 2.63 4.77
CA ILE A 115 -10.99 2.26 3.65
C ILE A 115 -11.43 0.82 3.86
N ALA A 116 -12.71 0.60 4.10
CA ALA A 116 -13.25 -0.71 4.43
C ALA A 116 -13.13 -1.72 3.27
N ALA A 117 -13.02 -3.00 3.59
CA ALA A 117 -12.89 -4.08 2.61
C ALA A 117 -13.95 -4.00 1.51
N GLY A 118 -13.54 -4.27 0.26
CA GLY A 118 -14.41 -4.26 -0.92
C GLY A 118 -14.92 -2.87 -1.36
N ALA A 119 -14.45 -1.79 -0.75
CA ALA A 119 -14.86 -0.45 -1.15
C ALA A 119 -14.26 -0.03 -2.50
N LEU A 120 -15.00 0.74 -3.29
CA LEU A 120 -14.54 1.43 -4.50
C LEU A 120 -14.45 2.92 -4.23
N VAL A 121 -13.24 3.48 -4.20
CA VAL A 121 -12.98 4.91 -4.05
C VAL A 121 -12.88 5.55 -5.44
N PRO A 122 -13.86 6.37 -5.86
CA PRO A 122 -13.89 7.00 -7.18
C PRO A 122 -12.73 8.00 -7.38
N GLU A 123 -12.40 8.26 -8.64
CA GLU A 123 -11.37 9.22 -9.02
C GLU A 123 -11.54 10.59 -8.34
N GLY A 124 -10.43 11.20 -7.94
CA GLY A 124 -10.38 12.52 -7.32
C GLY A 124 -10.97 12.60 -5.92
N THR A 125 -11.31 11.48 -5.29
CA THR A 125 -11.83 11.48 -3.91
C THR A 125 -10.76 11.95 -2.93
N ILE A 126 -11.13 12.93 -2.09
CA ILE A 126 -10.32 13.39 -0.96
C ILE A 126 -10.98 12.89 0.33
N ALA A 127 -10.43 11.86 0.93
CA ALA A 127 -10.84 11.37 2.23
C ALA A 127 -10.07 12.14 3.32
N PRO A 128 -10.74 12.93 4.18
CA PRO A 128 -10.07 13.63 5.26
C PRO A 128 -9.37 12.67 6.24
N PRO A 129 -8.37 13.14 6.99
CA PRO A 129 -7.72 12.34 8.02
C PRO A 129 -8.72 11.78 9.04
N ARG A 130 -8.38 10.62 9.61
CA ARG A 130 -9.15 9.97 10.68
C ARG A 130 -10.61 9.72 10.31
N THR A 131 -10.86 9.19 9.10
CA THR A 131 -12.22 8.88 8.62
C THR A 131 -12.34 7.44 8.12
N LEU A 132 -13.53 6.85 8.33
CA LEU A 132 -13.90 5.54 7.77
C LEU A 132 -14.74 5.73 6.51
N TRP A 133 -14.30 5.12 5.41
CA TRP A 133 -15.01 5.09 4.13
C TRP A 133 -15.38 3.66 3.75
N ALA A 134 -16.60 3.45 3.24
CA ALA A 134 -17.07 2.12 2.86
C ALA A 134 -18.11 2.15 1.75
N GLY A 135 -18.20 1.05 0.99
CA GLY A 135 -19.22 0.79 -0.04
C GLY A 135 -18.76 1.03 -1.47
N VAL A 136 -19.67 0.83 -2.43
CA VAL A 136 -19.46 0.98 -3.88
C VAL A 136 -20.57 1.88 -4.43
N PRO A 137 -20.28 3.16 -4.73
CA PRO A 137 -19.04 3.88 -4.44
C PRO A 137 -18.82 4.12 -2.94
N ALA A 138 -17.55 4.25 -2.54
CA ALA A 138 -17.20 4.54 -1.16
C ALA A 138 -17.77 5.88 -0.68
N LYS A 139 -18.31 5.90 0.53
CA LYS A 139 -18.83 7.08 1.20
C LYS A 139 -18.28 7.15 2.62
N LEU A 140 -18.13 8.37 3.12
CA LEU A 140 -17.82 8.63 4.52
C LEU A 140 -18.88 7.96 5.41
N ARG A 141 -18.45 7.21 6.41
CA ARG A 141 -19.31 6.53 7.38
C ARG A 141 -19.25 7.16 8.75
N ARG A 142 -18.05 7.45 9.24
CA ARG A 142 -17.82 8.09 10.53
C ARG A 142 -16.40 8.64 10.65
N GLU A 143 -16.19 9.47 11.63
CA GLU A 143 -14.87 9.82 12.11
C GLU A 143 -14.26 8.68 12.96
N LEU A 144 -12.94 8.65 13.05
CA LEU A 144 -12.17 7.65 13.78
C LEU A 144 -11.54 8.25 15.04
N GLY A 145 -11.63 7.50 16.13
CA GLY A 145 -11.02 7.86 17.41
C GLY A 145 -9.67 7.17 17.63
N ASP A 146 -9.11 7.38 18.84
CA ASP A 146 -7.77 6.84 19.19
C ASP A 146 -7.73 5.30 19.20
N LYS A 147 -8.84 4.64 19.55
CA LYS A 147 -8.94 3.16 19.49
C LYS A 147 -8.81 2.64 18.05
N ASP A 148 -9.42 3.34 17.08
CA ASP A 148 -9.30 2.99 15.67
C ASP A 148 -7.85 3.18 15.19
N HIS A 149 -7.22 4.29 15.59
CA HIS A 149 -5.83 4.58 15.24
C HIS A 149 -4.86 3.53 15.83
N ALA A 150 -5.05 3.15 17.09
CA ALA A 150 -4.27 2.08 17.71
C ALA A 150 -4.41 0.75 16.94
N MET A 151 -5.63 0.40 16.52
CA MET A 151 -5.89 -0.79 15.70
C MET A 151 -5.17 -0.72 14.35
N ILE A 152 -5.16 0.43 13.68
CA ILE A 152 -4.43 0.60 12.39
C ILE A 152 -2.94 0.29 12.58
N LEU A 153 -2.33 0.84 13.63
CA LEU A 153 -0.92 0.61 13.93
C LEU A 153 -0.64 -0.85 14.31
N GLU A 154 -1.54 -1.49 15.05
CA GLU A 154 -1.44 -2.92 15.39
C GLU A 154 -1.43 -3.80 14.13
N TYR A 155 -2.28 -3.51 13.14
CA TYR A 155 -2.27 -4.23 11.86
C TYR A 155 -0.93 -4.09 11.13
N ALA A 156 -0.35 -2.90 11.10
CA ALA A 156 0.97 -2.69 10.49
C ALA A 156 2.07 -3.41 11.30
N GLN A 157 2.02 -3.35 12.63
CA GLN A 157 2.98 -4.03 13.50
C GLN A 157 2.97 -5.55 13.30
N ASN A 158 1.79 -6.17 13.18
CA ASN A 158 1.69 -7.61 12.91
C ASN A 158 2.49 -8.02 11.66
N TYR A 159 2.50 -7.18 10.62
CA TYR A 159 3.27 -7.44 9.41
C TYR A 159 4.78 -7.22 9.57
N LEU A 160 5.19 -6.33 10.46
CA LEU A 160 6.61 -6.24 10.87
C LEU A 160 7.07 -7.52 11.56
N ASP A 161 6.26 -8.04 12.48
CA ASP A 161 6.55 -9.28 13.21
C ASP A 161 6.63 -10.49 12.25
N TYR A 162 5.69 -10.59 11.29
CA TYR A 162 5.76 -11.62 10.24
C TYR A 162 6.99 -11.47 9.36
N THR A 163 7.33 -10.24 8.96
CA THR A 163 8.53 -9.95 8.16
C THR A 163 9.80 -10.47 8.85
N GLU A 164 9.94 -10.26 10.16
CA GLU A 164 11.08 -10.77 10.91
C GLU A 164 11.20 -12.31 10.87
N ILE A 165 10.06 -13.01 10.86
CA ILE A 165 10.04 -14.48 10.76
C ILE A 165 10.49 -14.90 9.35
N TYR A 166 9.86 -14.32 8.31
CA TYR A 166 10.14 -14.68 6.92
C TYR A 166 11.59 -14.37 6.50
N LEU A 167 12.16 -13.28 7.00
CA LEU A 167 13.57 -12.95 6.73
C LEU A 167 14.57 -13.92 7.37
N LYS A 168 14.17 -14.65 8.40
CA LYS A 168 15.04 -15.66 9.09
C LYS A 168 14.90 -17.05 8.48
N GLU A 169 13.81 -17.32 7.76
CA GLU A 169 13.59 -18.62 7.14
C GLU A 169 14.31 -18.70 5.78
N PRO A 170 14.95 -19.84 5.46
CA PRO A 170 15.55 -20.01 4.14
C PRO A 170 14.47 -20.01 3.08
N ALA A 171 14.69 -19.26 2.00
CA ALA A 171 13.88 -19.40 0.81
C ALA A 171 14.06 -20.83 0.29
N GLY A 172 13.00 -21.63 0.28
CA GLY A 172 12.98 -23.03 -0.14
C GLY A 172 13.33 -23.23 -1.61
#